data_13d07b001d8d6bc32a30fed2f30d7f74
#
_entry.id   13d07b001d8d6bc32a30fed2f30d7f74
#
_cell.length_a   1.000
_cell.length_b   1.000
_cell.length_c   1.000
_cell.angle_alpha   90.00
_cell.angle_beta   90.00
_cell.angle_gamma   90.00
#
_symmetry.space_group_name_H-M   'P 1'
#
loop_
_entity.id
_entity.type
_entity.pdbx_description
1 polymer ?
#
loop_
_entity_poly.entity_id
_entity_poly.type
_entity_poly.pdbx_seq_one_letter_code
_entity_poly.pdbx_strand_id
1 'polypeptide(L)'
;MVDYVGWPPVACWPLGHRLIKPRTQGMTMVFDKGIGLSAFRDLLEMAGAFIDWIKLGFASAALYPSWVVQQKVWVARMYGVEVYAGGTLGELAISQGKMDELMTALWQRDIRWLEISDGTIELAVSDRRRWIVKARERGFQVITEVGKKNPAKAPPIQVLVAQANADLTAGASYVIVEGRESGKGVNLFDQHGRLRMDDLEVMVSGITDPAKLIWEAPLKPQQCLLIERMGPNVNFGNIQPEEVFPLEALRCGLRSDTFAMALQRK
;
A
#
# COMPACT_ATOMS: atom_id res chain seq x y z
N MET A 1 24.65 0.87 -6.83
CA MET A 1 24.45 -0.23 -7.80
C MET A 1 23.83 -1.38 -7.03
N VAL A 2 22.61 -1.81 -7.39
CA VAL A 2 22.03 -3.00 -6.77
C VAL A 2 22.73 -4.18 -7.45
N ASP A 3 23.62 -4.86 -6.72
CA ASP A 3 24.08 -6.17 -7.14
C ASP A 3 22.89 -7.13 -7.01
N TYR A 4 22.12 -7.30 -8.08
CA TYR A 4 21.23 -8.45 -8.21
C TYR A 4 22.14 -9.69 -8.29
N VAL A 5 22.29 -10.32 -7.14
CA VAL A 5 23.12 -11.51 -6.98
C VAL A 5 22.69 -12.55 -8.00
N GLY A 6 23.53 -12.83 -8.99
CA GLY A 6 23.34 -13.94 -9.91
C GLY A 6 23.50 -13.63 -11.40
N TRP A 7 23.32 -12.38 -11.84
CA TRP A 7 23.54 -12.02 -13.25
C TRP A 7 24.55 -10.89 -13.37
N PRO A 8 25.56 -10.99 -14.25
CA PRO A 8 26.41 -9.86 -14.53
C PRO A 8 25.57 -8.72 -15.07
N PRO A 9 25.94 -7.44 -14.85
CA PRO A 9 25.19 -6.30 -15.36
C PRO A 9 25.27 -6.27 -16.89
N VAL A 10 24.33 -6.96 -17.52
CA VAL A 10 24.22 -6.98 -19.00
C VAL A 10 23.57 -5.72 -19.55
N ALA A 11 22.87 -4.95 -18.71
CA ALA A 11 22.27 -3.68 -19.06
C ALA A 11 22.01 -2.81 -17.82
N CYS A 12 22.00 -1.48 -17.99
CA CYS A 12 21.46 -0.57 -17.00
C CYS A 12 19.92 -0.58 -17.07
N TRP A 13 19.25 -0.42 -15.93
CA TRP A 13 17.80 -0.34 -15.90
C TRP A 13 17.32 0.89 -16.67
N PRO A 14 16.49 0.74 -17.71
CA PRO A 14 16.15 1.84 -18.63
C PRO A 14 15.43 3.02 -17.96
N LEU A 15 14.63 2.79 -16.92
CA LEU A 15 13.91 3.84 -16.20
C LEU A 15 14.70 4.48 -15.05
N GLY A 16 15.99 4.13 -14.87
CA GLY A 16 16.85 4.70 -13.85
C GLY A 16 16.89 3.90 -12.54
N HIS A 17 17.36 4.55 -11.48
CA HIS A 17 17.61 3.86 -10.22
C HIS A 17 16.34 3.44 -9.50
N ARG A 18 16.27 2.16 -9.19
CA ARG A 18 15.31 1.57 -8.29
C ARG A 18 15.88 1.56 -6.87
N LEU A 19 15.14 2.12 -5.91
CA LEU A 19 15.55 2.12 -4.50
C LEU A 19 15.51 0.69 -3.93
N ILE A 20 16.56 0.34 -3.19
CA ILE A 20 16.65 -0.93 -2.45
C ILE A 20 16.23 -0.74 -0.99
N LYS A 21 15.95 -1.85 -0.30
CA LYS A 21 15.68 -1.86 1.15
C LYS A 21 16.96 -1.56 1.96
N PRO A 22 16.85 -0.84 3.10
CA PRO A 22 15.65 -0.18 3.59
C PRO A 22 15.32 1.07 2.77
N ARG A 23 14.05 1.26 2.44
CA ARG A 23 13.58 2.38 1.60
C ARG A 23 12.32 3.00 2.19
N THR A 24 12.03 4.25 1.82
CA THR A 24 10.83 5.00 2.22
C THR A 24 9.97 5.42 1.02
N GLN A 25 10.44 5.13 -0.18
CA GLN A 25 9.76 5.35 -1.46
C GLN A 25 9.94 4.13 -2.35
N GLY A 26 9.08 3.98 -3.33
CA GLY A 26 9.08 2.81 -4.18
C GLY A 26 8.59 1.56 -3.45
N MET A 27 7.81 1.75 -2.41
CA MET A 27 7.27 0.69 -1.58
C MET A 27 6.27 -0.16 -2.37
N THR A 28 6.21 -1.43 -2.04
CA THR A 28 5.22 -2.38 -2.59
C THR A 28 4.49 -3.04 -1.44
N MET A 29 3.17 -2.84 -1.40
CA MET A 29 2.26 -3.50 -0.46
C MET A 29 1.52 -4.63 -1.18
N VAL A 30 1.78 -5.85 -0.77
CA VAL A 30 1.12 -7.05 -1.28
C VAL A 30 -0.17 -7.31 -0.51
N PHE A 31 -1.21 -7.70 -1.22
CA PHE A 31 -2.52 -7.98 -0.68
C PHE A 31 -2.73 -9.49 -0.47
N ASP A 32 -2.67 -9.93 0.78
CA ASP A 32 -2.90 -11.32 1.18
C ASP A 32 -4.39 -11.56 1.43
N LYS A 33 -5.00 -12.37 0.57
CA LYS A 33 -6.42 -12.78 0.63
C LYS A 33 -6.62 -14.19 1.18
N GLY A 34 -5.60 -14.78 1.80
CA GLY A 34 -5.70 -16.15 2.33
C GLY A 34 -4.54 -17.04 1.89
N ILE A 35 -3.36 -16.49 1.65
CA ILE A 35 -2.17 -17.26 1.26
C ILE A 35 -1.79 -18.24 2.37
N GLY A 36 -1.67 -19.53 2.04
CA GLY A 36 -1.16 -20.55 2.95
C GLY A 36 0.32 -20.34 3.29
N LEU A 37 0.78 -20.86 4.44
CA LEU A 37 2.14 -20.59 4.94
C LEU A 37 3.25 -21.05 3.97
N SER A 38 3.08 -22.14 3.24
CA SER A 38 4.10 -22.59 2.26
C SER A 38 4.23 -21.59 1.13
N ALA A 39 3.12 -21.24 0.45
CA ALA A 39 3.12 -20.25 -0.62
C ALA A 39 3.57 -18.86 -0.14
N PHE A 40 3.29 -18.51 1.13
CA PHE A 40 3.75 -17.26 1.75
C PHE A 40 5.29 -17.24 1.90
N ARG A 41 5.89 -18.37 2.30
CA ARG A 41 7.36 -18.51 2.36
C ARG A 41 7.98 -18.46 0.98
N ASP A 42 7.43 -19.22 0.03
CA ASP A 42 7.90 -19.24 -1.36
C ASP A 42 7.87 -17.84 -1.98
N LEU A 43 6.79 -17.08 -1.75
CA LEU A 43 6.67 -15.68 -2.20
C LEU A 43 7.80 -14.80 -1.63
N LEU A 44 8.05 -14.90 -0.33
CA LEU A 44 9.06 -14.07 0.33
C LEU A 44 10.48 -14.47 -0.02
N GLU A 45 10.75 -15.76 -0.19
CA GLU A 45 12.05 -16.27 -0.64
C GLU A 45 12.37 -15.73 -2.04
N MET A 46 11.40 -15.74 -2.94
CA MET A 46 11.58 -15.28 -4.32
C MET A 46 11.55 -13.77 -4.46
N ALA A 47 10.62 -13.09 -3.81
CA ALA A 47 10.29 -11.70 -4.09
C ALA A 47 10.39 -10.77 -2.87
N GLY A 48 10.84 -11.25 -1.72
CA GLY A 48 10.89 -10.47 -0.48
C GLY A 48 11.69 -9.16 -0.59
N ALA A 49 12.74 -9.12 -1.43
CA ALA A 49 13.50 -7.90 -1.71
C ALA A 49 12.65 -6.77 -2.33
N PHE A 50 11.53 -7.10 -2.98
CA PHE A 50 10.66 -6.17 -3.67
C PHE A 50 9.39 -5.83 -2.89
N ILE A 51 9.10 -6.57 -1.79
CA ILE A 51 7.91 -6.39 -0.94
C ILE A 51 8.28 -5.65 0.33
N ASP A 52 7.55 -4.62 0.70
CA ASP A 52 7.75 -3.85 1.94
C ASP A 52 6.69 -4.17 2.99
N TRP A 53 5.45 -4.34 2.55
CA TRP A 53 4.33 -4.72 3.42
C TRP A 53 3.50 -5.86 2.83
N ILE A 54 2.92 -6.66 3.72
CA ILE A 54 1.83 -7.58 3.41
C ILE A 54 0.62 -7.17 4.23
N LYS A 55 -0.43 -6.73 3.52
CA LYS A 55 -1.74 -6.37 4.06
C LYS A 55 -2.61 -7.64 4.13
N LEU A 56 -2.99 -8.06 5.34
CA LEU A 56 -3.98 -9.12 5.55
C LEU A 56 -5.37 -8.54 5.25
N GLY A 57 -5.87 -8.82 4.05
CA GLY A 57 -7.10 -8.23 3.53
C GLY A 57 -8.37 -8.80 4.13
N PHE A 58 -9.51 -8.13 3.91
CA PHE A 58 -10.86 -8.59 4.29
C PHE A 58 -11.02 -9.00 5.75
N ALA A 59 -10.30 -8.35 6.66
CA ALA A 59 -10.25 -8.73 8.07
C ALA A 59 -9.79 -10.19 8.30
N SER A 60 -9.14 -10.83 7.34
CA SER A 60 -8.69 -12.23 7.42
C SER A 60 -7.78 -12.50 8.62
N ALA A 61 -7.11 -11.48 9.14
CA ALA A 61 -6.34 -11.58 10.38
C ALA A 61 -7.16 -12.12 11.56
N ALA A 62 -8.47 -11.84 11.60
CA ALA A 62 -9.38 -12.34 12.63
C ALA A 62 -9.93 -13.76 12.32
N LEU A 63 -9.78 -14.23 11.08
CA LEU A 63 -10.25 -15.54 10.65
C LEU A 63 -9.16 -16.62 10.69
N TYR A 64 -7.88 -16.20 10.62
CA TYR A 64 -6.78 -17.15 10.74
C TYR A 64 -6.66 -17.71 12.16
N PRO A 65 -6.24 -18.98 12.31
CA PRO A 65 -5.71 -19.44 13.58
C PRO A 65 -4.59 -18.51 14.06
N SER A 66 -4.60 -18.15 15.33
CA SER A 66 -3.68 -17.14 15.90
C SER A 66 -2.19 -17.45 15.62
N TRP A 67 -1.81 -18.73 15.65
CA TRP A 67 -0.45 -19.18 15.33
C TRP A 67 -0.06 -18.91 13.86
N VAL A 68 -1.02 -18.94 12.92
CA VAL A 68 -0.75 -18.65 11.49
C VAL A 68 -0.34 -17.20 11.31
N VAL A 69 -1.04 -16.26 11.97
CA VAL A 69 -0.69 -14.83 11.91
C VAL A 69 0.71 -14.61 12.49
N GLN A 70 1.03 -15.22 13.64
CA GLN A 70 2.35 -15.13 14.24
C GLN A 70 3.45 -15.68 13.33
N GLN A 71 3.21 -16.82 12.67
CA GLN A 71 4.14 -17.41 11.71
C GLN A 71 4.36 -16.49 10.49
N LYS A 72 3.29 -15.90 9.96
CA LYS A 72 3.41 -14.93 8.85
C LYS A 72 4.25 -13.72 9.25
N VAL A 73 4.01 -13.14 10.42
CA VAL A 73 4.79 -12.00 10.93
C VAL A 73 6.27 -12.39 11.09
N TRP A 74 6.54 -13.53 11.71
CA TRP A 74 7.90 -14.00 11.92
C TRP A 74 8.65 -14.24 10.61
N VAL A 75 8.03 -14.97 9.67
CA VAL A 75 8.64 -15.25 8.36
C VAL A 75 8.88 -13.96 7.58
N ALA A 76 7.90 -13.06 7.53
CA ALA A 76 8.02 -11.79 6.79
C ALA A 76 9.21 -10.95 7.29
N ARG A 77 9.42 -10.88 8.60
CA ARG A 77 10.53 -10.13 9.20
C ARG A 77 11.91 -10.63 8.80
N MET A 78 12.08 -11.94 8.58
CA MET A 78 13.34 -12.47 8.07
C MET A 78 13.75 -11.88 6.71
N TYR A 79 12.76 -11.39 5.95
CA TYR A 79 12.98 -10.75 4.65
C TYR A 79 12.84 -9.22 4.71
N GLY A 80 12.78 -8.63 5.92
CA GLY A 80 12.57 -7.19 6.11
C GLY A 80 11.22 -6.74 5.56
N VAL A 81 10.18 -7.57 5.70
CA VAL A 81 8.81 -7.28 5.28
C VAL A 81 7.93 -7.17 6.53
N GLU A 82 7.08 -6.15 6.58
CA GLU A 82 6.13 -5.97 7.66
C GLU A 82 4.75 -6.53 7.29
N VAL A 83 4.08 -7.14 8.26
CA VAL A 83 2.71 -7.65 8.10
C VAL A 83 1.77 -6.78 8.91
N TYR A 84 0.62 -6.42 8.35
CA TYR A 84 -0.40 -5.70 9.10
C TYR A 84 -1.83 -6.12 8.69
N ALA A 85 -2.79 -5.83 9.56
CA ALA A 85 -4.19 -6.05 9.29
C ALA A 85 -4.78 -4.86 8.52
N GLY A 86 -5.46 -5.12 7.41
CA GLY A 86 -6.11 -4.07 6.61
C GLY A 86 -7.23 -3.36 7.38
N GLY A 87 -7.56 -2.14 6.94
CA GLY A 87 -8.43 -1.19 7.64
C GLY A 87 -9.83 -1.69 7.98
N THR A 88 -10.38 -2.64 7.22
CA THR A 88 -11.69 -3.23 7.53
C THR A 88 -11.76 -3.80 8.96
N LEU A 89 -10.68 -4.40 9.48
CA LEU A 89 -10.66 -4.88 10.86
C LEU A 89 -10.65 -3.72 11.87
N GLY A 90 -9.94 -2.64 11.56
CA GLY A 90 -9.94 -1.41 12.34
C GLY A 90 -11.33 -0.74 12.35
N GLU A 91 -11.99 -0.64 11.20
CA GLU A 91 -13.35 -0.10 11.07
C GLU A 91 -14.35 -0.91 11.92
N LEU A 92 -14.25 -2.25 11.88
CA LEU A 92 -15.06 -3.12 12.71
C LEU A 92 -14.80 -2.87 14.20
N ALA A 93 -13.53 -2.76 14.61
CA ALA A 93 -13.19 -2.51 16.02
C ALA A 93 -13.66 -1.12 16.48
N ILE A 94 -13.55 -0.10 15.64
CA ILE A 94 -14.07 1.25 15.94
C ILE A 94 -15.58 1.22 16.11
N SER A 95 -16.32 0.58 15.20
CA SER A 95 -17.78 0.49 15.25
C SER A 95 -18.31 -0.23 16.49
N GLN A 96 -17.50 -1.08 17.10
CA GLN A 96 -17.81 -1.84 18.30
C GLN A 96 -17.21 -1.27 19.59
N GLY A 97 -16.49 -0.13 19.52
CA GLY A 97 -15.79 0.48 20.65
C GLY A 97 -14.60 -0.34 21.17
N LYS A 98 -14.01 -1.22 20.30
CA LYS A 98 -12.95 -2.18 20.67
C LYS A 98 -11.59 -1.89 20.03
N MET A 99 -11.34 -0.64 19.63
CA MET A 99 -10.09 -0.28 18.96
C MET A 99 -8.87 -0.44 19.88
N ASP A 100 -9.03 -0.21 21.18
CA ASP A 100 -7.96 -0.39 22.17
C ASP A 100 -7.56 -1.85 22.32
N GLU A 101 -8.54 -2.73 22.35
CA GLU A 101 -8.33 -4.19 22.41
C GLU A 101 -7.70 -4.70 21.13
N LEU A 102 -8.11 -4.17 19.97
CA LEU A 102 -7.47 -4.50 18.69
C LEU A 102 -6.00 -4.10 18.70
N MET A 103 -5.67 -2.88 19.10
CA MET A 103 -4.27 -2.43 19.19
C MET A 103 -3.46 -3.33 20.12
N THR A 104 -4.02 -3.72 21.27
CA THR A 104 -3.35 -4.64 22.20
C THR A 104 -3.12 -6.01 21.56
N ALA A 105 -4.13 -6.56 20.88
CA ALA A 105 -4.05 -7.86 20.21
C ALA A 105 -3.03 -7.87 19.05
N LEU A 106 -2.93 -6.79 18.29
CA LEU A 106 -1.93 -6.63 17.22
C LEU A 106 -0.52 -6.55 17.82
N TRP A 107 -0.35 -5.76 18.88
CA TRP A 107 0.94 -5.62 19.56
C TRP A 107 1.46 -6.94 20.12
N GLN A 108 0.59 -7.75 20.73
CA GLN A 108 0.93 -9.09 21.24
C GLN A 108 1.34 -10.07 20.14
N ARG A 109 0.93 -9.83 18.91
CA ARG A 109 1.30 -10.62 17.72
C ARG A 109 2.50 -10.05 16.98
N ASP A 110 3.16 -9.07 17.59
CA ASP A 110 4.32 -8.39 17.05
C ASP A 110 4.04 -7.61 15.74
N ILE A 111 2.78 -7.24 15.50
CA ILE A 111 2.38 -6.34 14.42
C ILE A 111 2.58 -4.91 14.88
N ARG A 112 3.36 -4.14 14.13
CA ARG A 112 3.78 -2.76 14.47
C ARG A 112 3.21 -1.71 13.54
N TRP A 113 2.48 -2.12 12.52
CA TRP A 113 1.78 -1.25 11.60
C TRP A 113 0.28 -1.38 11.79
N LEU A 114 -0.42 -0.25 11.78
CA LEU A 114 -1.86 -0.17 11.94
C LEU A 114 -2.47 0.68 10.83
N GLU A 115 -3.47 0.14 10.14
CA GLU A 115 -4.23 0.89 9.15
C GLU A 115 -5.48 1.49 9.79
N ILE A 116 -5.66 2.81 9.59
CA ILE A 116 -6.86 3.55 10.02
C ILE A 116 -7.58 4.04 8.76
N SER A 117 -8.77 3.54 8.53
CA SER A 117 -9.62 3.85 7.40
C SER A 117 -11.06 4.14 7.85
N ASP A 118 -11.82 4.73 6.96
CA ASP A 118 -13.27 4.95 7.08
C ASP A 118 -14.00 4.68 5.74
N GLY A 119 -13.44 3.76 4.96
CA GLY A 119 -13.96 3.39 3.65
C GLY A 119 -15.40 2.86 3.69
N THR A 120 -15.80 2.19 4.79
CA THR A 120 -17.12 1.61 4.99
C THR A 120 -17.95 2.33 6.05
N ILE A 121 -17.31 2.77 7.13
CA ILE A 121 -17.95 3.51 8.22
C ILE A 121 -17.88 5.02 7.99
N GLU A 122 -18.66 5.78 8.78
CA GLU A 122 -18.48 7.22 8.91
C GLU A 122 -17.65 7.51 10.16
N LEU A 123 -16.53 8.19 10.01
CA LEU A 123 -15.63 8.54 11.10
C LEU A 123 -15.44 10.07 11.11
N ALA A 124 -15.77 10.69 12.24
CA ALA A 124 -15.55 12.13 12.39
C ALA A 124 -14.03 12.44 12.32
N VAL A 125 -13.66 13.57 11.73
CA VAL A 125 -12.26 13.98 11.56
C VAL A 125 -11.52 14.01 12.91
N SER A 126 -12.20 14.46 13.98
CA SER A 126 -11.66 14.48 15.35
C SER A 126 -11.36 13.07 15.87
N ASP A 127 -12.25 12.10 15.60
CA ASP A 127 -12.08 10.72 16.05
C ASP A 127 -10.98 10.03 15.25
N ARG A 128 -10.92 10.26 13.93
CA ARG A 128 -9.84 9.76 13.08
C ARG A 128 -8.49 10.24 13.56
N ARG A 129 -8.35 11.55 13.79
CA ARG A 129 -7.14 12.14 14.38
C ARG A 129 -6.78 11.53 15.74
N ARG A 130 -7.77 11.37 16.62
CA ARG A 130 -7.57 10.74 17.94
C ARG A 130 -6.97 9.35 17.83
N TRP A 131 -7.49 8.52 16.91
CA TRP A 131 -6.98 7.16 16.71
C TRP A 131 -5.57 7.14 16.13
N ILE A 132 -5.24 8.06 15.20
CA ILE A 132 -3.89 8.19 14.65
C ILE A 132 -2.90 8.53 15.77
N VAL A 133 -3.19 9.57 16.55
CA VAL A 133 -2.32 10.01 17.65
C VAL A 133 -2.16 8.90 18.70
N LYS A 134 -3.26 8.28 19.12
CA LYS A 134 -3.24 7.20 20.13
C LYS A 134 -2.45 5.97 19.65
N ALA A 135 -2.56 5.61 18.39
CA ALA A 135 -1.78 4.51 17.82
C ALA A 135 -0.28 4.86 17.81
N ARG A 136 0.08 6.08 17.44
CA ARG A 136 1.47 6.57 17.49
C ARG A 136 2.04 6.56 18.93
N GLU A 137 1.28 7.03 19.90
CA GLU A 137 1.66 7.00 21.32
C GLU A 137 1.89 5.58 21.84
N ARG A 138 1.17 4.60 21.30
CA ARG A 138 1.36 3.17 21.59
C ARG A 138 2.54 2.52 20.81
N GLY A 139 3.26 3.30 19.98
CA GLY A 139 4.42 2.83 19.24
C GLY A 139 4.13 2.25 17.86
N PHE A 140 2.88 2.26 17.40
CA PHE A 140 2.57 1.85 16.04
C PHE A 140 3.07 2.84 15.00
N GLN A 141 3.51 2.32 13.85
CA GLN A 141 3.51 3.08 12.61
C GLN A 141 2.08 3.08 12.06
N VAL A 142 1.62 4.23 11.58
CA VAL A 142 0.24 4.36 11.11
C VAL A 142 0.21 4.56 9.61
N ILE A 143 -0.56 3.74 8.92
CA ILE A 143 -0.98 3.97 7.55
C ILE A 143 -2.45 4.40 7.62
N THR A 144 -2.84 5.43 6.88
CA THR A 144 -4.25 5.77 6.72
C THR A 144 -4.71 5.49 5.30
N GLU A 145 -6.02 5.38 5.10
CA GLU A 145 -6.62 5.19 3.78
C GLU A 145 -7.67 6.28 3.56
N VAL A 146 -7.60 6.98 2.44
CA VAL A 146 -8.58 7.99 2.05
C VAL A 146 -9.37 7.53 0.84
N GLY A 147 -10.68 7.78 0.89
CA GLY A 147 -11.64 7.36 -0.14
C GLY A 147 -12.69 6.40 0.40
N LYS A 148 -13.87 6.43 -0.20
CA LYS A 148 -14.99 5.56 0.18
C LYS A 148 -15.07 4.35 -0.76
N LYS A 149 -15.34 3.16 -0.19
CA LYS A 149 -15.53 1.93 -0.96
C LYS A 149 -16.83 1.93 -1.76
N ASN A 150 -17.82 2.70 -1.32
CA ASN A 150 -19.06 2.92 -2.07
C ASN A 150 -18.90 4.13 -3.01
N PRO A 151 -18.93 3.93 -4.34
CA PRO A 151 -18.78 5.04 -5.29
C PRO A 151 -19.83 6.15 -5.14
N ALA A 152 -21.04 5.80 -4.68
CA ALA A 152 -22.11 6.79 -4.46
C ALA A 152 -21.80 7.74 -3.28
N LYS A 153 -20.83 7.39 -2.43
CA LYS A 153 -20.36 8.19 -1.30
C LYS A 153 -18.97 8.79 -1.53
N ALA A 154 -18.41 8.65 -2.74
CA ALA A 154 -17.08 9.17 -3.06
C ALA A 154 -17.06 10.70 -2.90
N PRO A 155 -16.21 11.24 -2.00
CA PRO A 155 -16.10 12.68 -1.83
C PRO A 155 -15.31 13.30 -2.99
N PRO A 156 -15.46 14.63 -3.21
CA PRO A 156 -14.61 15.35 -4.15
C PRO A 156 -13.11 15.16 -3.83
N ILE A 157 -12.26 15.21 -4.84
CA ILE A 157 -10.82 14.98 -4.71
C ILE A 157 -10.16 15.94 -3.71
N GLN A 158 -10.63 17.19 -3.63
CA GLN A 158 -10.13 18.20 -2.69
C GLN A 158 -10.35 17.79 -1.22
N VAL A 159 -11.45 17.07 -0.96
CA VAL A 159 -11.74 16.54 0.39
C VAL A 159 -10.78 15.41 0.73
N LEU A 160 -10.45 14.54 -0.23
CA LEU A 160 -9.44 13.48 -0.05
C LEU A 160 -8.05 14.08 0.23
N VAL A 161 -7.67 15.13 -0.50
CA VAL A 161 -6.42 15.87 -0.29
C VAL A 161 -6.36 16.46 1.11
N ALA A 162 -7.43 17.16 1.53
CA ALA A 162 -7.51 17.76 2.86
C ALA A 162 -7.41 16.70 3.96
N GLN A 163 -8.10 15.57 3.80
CA GLN A 163 -8.05 14.45 4.74
C GLN A 163 -6.65 13.84 4.83
N ALA A 164 -6.02 13.58 3.68
CA ALA A 164 -4.67 13.01 3.64
C ALA A 164 -3.63 13.92 4.32
N ASN A 165 -3.68 15.23 4.09
CA ASN A 165 -2.81 16.19 4.75
C ASN A 165 -3.07 16.26 6.27
N ALA A 166 -4.33 16.19 6.70
CA ALA A 166 -4.69 16.14 8.11
C ALA A 166 -4.16 14.86 8.78
N ASP A 167 -4.23 13.73 8.10
CA ASP A 167 -3.71 12.45 8.59
C ASP A 167 -2.19 12.48 8.74
N LEU A 168 -1.46 12.99 7.74
CA LEU A 168 -0.01 13.17 7.80
C LEU A 168 0.39 14.10 8.94
N THR A 169 -0.34 15.21 9.13
CA THR A 169 -0.13 16.13 10.23
C THR A 169 -0.40 15.48 11.60
N ALA A 170 -1.37 14.58 11.69
CA ALA A 170 -1.67 13.83 12.90
C ALA A 170 -0.63 12.73 13.22
N GLY A 171 0.29 12.43 12.29
CA GLY A 171 1.39 11.48 12.50
C GLY A 171 1.27 10.18 11.68
N ALA A 172 0.39 10.12 10.68
CA ALA A 172 0.41 9.00 9.73
C ALA A 172 1.74 8.96 8.98
N SER A 173 2.29 7.77 8.85
CA SER A 173 3.54 7.53 8.12
C SER A 173 3.33 7.52 6.61
N TYR A 174 2.18 6.98 6.18
CA TYR A 174 1.75 6.92 4.78
C TYR A 174 0.23 7.04 4.68
N VAL A 175 -0.25 7.43 3.51
CA VAL A 175 -1.66 7.52 3.17
C VAL A 175 -1.94 6.70 1.92
N ILE A 176 -2.83 5.72 2.04
CA ILE A 176 -3.33 4.94 0.91
C ILE A 176 -4.42 5.74 0.21
N VAL A 177 -4.35 5.80 -1.11
CA VAL A 177 -5.43 6.27 -1.97
C VAL A 177 -6.23 5.06 -2.43
N GLU A 178 -7.45 4.93 -1.91
CA GLU A 178 -8.33 3.78 -2.12
C GLU A 178 -8.61 3.53 -3.61
N GLY A 179 -8.27 2.37 -4.12
CA GLY A 179 -8.53 1.91 -5.48
C GLY A 179 -9.35 0.62 -5.54
N ARG A 180 -9.62 -0.01 -4.44
CA ARG A 180 -10.18 -1.36 -4.27
C ARG A 180 -9.30 -2.45 -4.90
N GLU A 181 -9.66 -3.69 -4.65
CA GLU A 181 -9.01 -4.82 -5.31
C GLU A 181 -9.30 -4.90 -6.82
N SER A 182 -10.41 -4.30 -7.26
CA SER A 182 -10.82 -4.28 -8.67
C SER A 182 -10.12 -3.19 -9.49
N GLY A 183 -9.66 -2.10 -8.86
CA GLY A 183 -9.11 -0.94 -9.54
C GLY A 183 -10.14 -0.20 -10.42
N LYS A 184 -11.45 -0.31 -10.14
CA LYS A 184 -12.49 0.22 -11.04
C LYS A 184 -13.61 0.91 -10.28
N GLY A 185 -14.07 2.03 -10.85
CA GLY A 185 -15.28 2.71 -10.42
C GLY A 185 -15.20 3.36 -9.03
N VAL A 186 -14.01 3.69 -8.57
CA VAL A 186 -13.76 4.21 -7.22
C VAL A 186 -12.75 5.35 -7.25
N ASN A 187 -13.03 6.42 -6.54
CA ASN A 187 -12.15 7.57 -6.33
C ASN A 187 -11.47 8.05 -7.63
N LEU A 188 -10.18 7.82 -7.83
CA LEU A 188 -9.44 8.26 -9.02
C LEU A 188 -9.66 7.41 -10.26
N PHE A 189 -10.32 6.24 -10.14
CA PHE A 189 -10.49 5.32 -11.26
C PHE A 189 -11.92 5.33 -11.82
N ASP A 190 -12.04 5.43 -13.14
CA ASP A 190 -13.31 5.31 -13.84
C ASP A 190 -13.84 3.85 -13.83
N GLN A 191 -15.04 3.65 -14.41
CA GLN A 191 -15.67 2.32 -14.47
C GLN A 191 -14.85 1.28 -15.28
N HIS A 192 -13.92 1.74 -16.11
CA HIS A 192 -13.01 0.90 -16.88
C HIS A 192 -11.65 0.72 -16.20
N GLY A 193 -11.42 1.36 -15.05
CA GLY A 193 -10.15 1.35 -14.33
C GLY A 193 -9.12 2.33 -14.88
N ARG A 194 -9.52 3.29 -15.72
CA ARG A 194 -8.63 4.35 -16.19
C ARG A 194 -8.52 5.44 -15.14
N LEU A 195 -7.30 5.93 -14.93
CA LEU A 195 -7.02 7.00 -14.00
C LEU A 195 -7.56 8.34 -14.54
N ARG A 196 -8.31 9.07 -13.71
CA ARG A 196 -8.74 10.44 -14.00
C ARG A 196 -7.56 11.39 -13.77
N MET A 197 -6.99 11.90 -14.86
CA MET A 197 -5.74 12.66 -14.81
C MET A 197 -5.87 13.96 -14.02
N ASP A 198 -6.98 14.68 -14.16
CA ASP A 198 -7.21 15.92 -13.44
C ASP A 198 -7.25 15.67 -11.91
N ASP A 199 -7.91 14.58 -11.48
CA ASP A 199 -7.96 14.20 -10.08
C ASP A 199 -6.56 13.77 -9.56
N LEU A 200 -5.76 13.08 -10.39
CA LEU A 200 -4.38 12.74 -10.04
C LEU A 200 -3.53 13.99 -9.81
N GLU A 201 -3.61 14.94 -10.72
CA GLU A 201 -2.85 16.20 -10.64
C GLU A 201 -3.24 17.01 -9.40
N VAL A 202 -4.53 17.10 -9.10
CA VAL A 202 -5.02 17.74 -7.87
C VAL A 202 -4.51 17.00 -6.63
N MET A 203 -4.55 15.66 -6.61
CA MET A 203 -4.06 14.87 -5.48
C MET A 203 -2.56 15.10 -5.28
N VAL A 204 -1.74 14.95 -6.32
CA VAL A 204 -0.28 15.05 -6.22
C VAL A 204 0.16 16.47 -5.85
N SER A 205 -0.45 17.50 -6.46
CA SER A 205 -0.08 18.89 -6.19
C SER A 205 -0.60 19.40 -4.84
N GLY A 206 -1.68 18.85 -4.33
CA GLY A 206 -2.30 19.28 -3.08
C GLY A 206 -1.75 18.60 -1.82
N ILE A 207 -1.02 17.50 -1.96
CA ILE A 207 -0.42 16.79 -0.82
C ILE A 207 0.91 17.42 -0.42
N THR A 208 1.11 17.60 0.88
CA THR A 208 2.35 18.18 1.44
C THR A 208 3.59 17.35 1.13
N ASP A 209 3.46 16.01 1.12
CA ASP A 209 4.53 15.08 0.78
C ASP A 209 3.96 13.93 -0.08
N PRO A 210 3.94 14.08 -1.42
CA PRO A 210 3.43 13.06 -2.33
C PRO A 210 4.17 11.73 -2.25
N ALA A 211 5.41 11.71 -1.75
CA ALA A 211 6.18 10.48 -1.57
C ALA A 211 5.60 9.56 -0.48
N LYS A 212 4.71 10.07 0.36
CA LYS A 212 3.97 9.30 1.38
C LYS A 212 2.65 8.72 0.89
N LEU A 213 2.25 9.00 -0.35
CA LEU A 213 1.07 8.36 -0.93
C LEU A 213 1.38 6.93 -1.35
N ILE A 214 0.46 6.02 -1.09
CA ILE A 214 0.45 4.65 -1.60
C ILE A 214 -0.77 4.51 -2.51
N TRP A 215 -0.54 4.18 -3.77
CA TRP A 215 -1.60 4.04 -4.76
C TRP A 215 -2.08 2.60 -4.82
N GLU A 216 -3.32 2.35 -4.46
CA GLU A 216 -3.93 1.05 -4.75
C GLU A 216 -4.20 0.96 -6.25
N ALA A 217 -3.28 0.32 -6.97
CA ALA A 217 -3.29 0.20 -8.42
C ALA A 217 -3.09 -1.26 -8.83
N PRO A 218 -4.13 -2.10 -8.71
CA PRO A 218 -4.02 -3.54 -9.00
C PRO A 218 -3.87 -3.86 -10.48
N LEU A 219 -4.21 -2.92 -11.37
CA LEU A 219 -4.19 -3.16 -12.82
C LEU A 219 -2.91 -2.62 -13.47
N LYS A 220 -2.31 -3.42 -14.37
CA LYS A 220 -1.09 -3.05 -15.11
C LYS A 220 -1.17 -1.66 -15.77
N PRO A 221 -2.25 -1.27 -16.48
CA PRO A 221 -2.32 0.06 -17.09
C PRO A 221 -2.21 1.21 -16.09
N GLN A 222 -2.76 1.03 -14.87
CA GLN A 222 -2.66 1.99 -13.77
C GLN A 222 -1.21 2.12 -13.29
N GLN A 223 -0.53 0.98 -13.12
CA GLN A 223 0.86 0.93 -12.71
C GLN A 223 1.77 1.62 -13.74
N CYS A 224 1.58 1.33 -15.02
CA CYS A 224 2.34 1.96 -16.11
C CYS A 224 2.19 3.49 -16.09
N LEU A 225 0.95 3.98 -15.98
CA LEU A 225 0.66 5.41 -15.98
C LEU A 225 1.26 6.13 -14.76
N LEU A 226 1.14 5.52 -13.57
CA LEU A 226 1.72 6.08 -12.35
C LEU A 226 3.26 6.07 -12.40
N ILE A 227 3.88 5.02 -12.97
CA ILE A 227 5.34 4.99 -13.20
C ILE A 227 5.76 6.06 -14.21
N GLU A 228 4.99 6.26 -15.26
CA GLU A 228 5.25 7.29 -16.26
C GLU A 228 5.26 8.70 -15.65
N ARG A 229 4.28 8.99 -14.80
CA ARG A 229 4.07 10.32 -14.21
C ARG A 229 4.95 10.60 -13.01
N MET A 230 5.17 9.61 -12.14
CA MET A 230 5.82 9.78 -10.84
C MET A 230 7.19 9.10 -10.75
N GLY A 231 7.57 8.34 -11.77
CA GLY A 231 8.82 7.59 -11.80
C GLY A 231 8.75 6.19 -11.18
N PRO A 232 9.84 5.43 -11.29
CA PRO A 232 9.87 4.01 -10.89
C PRO A 232 9.69 3.79 -9.38
N ASN A 233 9.91 4.83 -8.57
CA ASN A 233 9.86 4.76 -7.11
C ASN A 233 8.54 5.27 -6.52
N VAL A 234 7.45 5.26 -7.30
CA VAL A 234 6.10 5.47 -6.77
C VAL A 234 5.68 4.29 -5.88
N ASN A 235 4.96 4.54 -4.77
CA ASN A 235 4.52 3.48 -3.87
C ASN A 235 3.22 2.85 -4.39
N PHE A 236 3.15 1.51 -4.38
CA PHE A 236 1.97 0.77 -4.82
C PHE A 236 1.37 -0.09 -3.71
N GLY A 237 0.05 -0.08 -3.64
CA GLY A 237 -0.76 -0.94 -2.80
C GLY A 237 -1.64 -1.91 -3.59
N ASN A 238 -2.22 -2.88 -2.87
CA ASN A 238 -3.09 -3.92 -3.40
C ASN A 238 -2.47 -4.75 -4.54
N ILE A 239 -1.15 -4.93 -4.50
CA ILE A 239 -0.45 -5.78 -5.48
C ILE A 239 -0.70 -7.24 -5.15
N GLN A 240 -1.16 -8.00 -6.14
CA GLN A 240 -1.36 -9.44 -5.96
C GLN A 240 0.00 -10.14 -5.84
N PRO A 241 0.12 -11.25 -5.10
CA PRO A 241 1.39 -11.95 -4.91
C PRO A 241 2.10 -12.30 -6.22
N GLU A 242 1.35 -12.76 -7.20
CA GLU A 242 1.84 -13.13 -8.54
C GLU A 242 2.27 -11.94 -9.38
N GLU A 243 1.83 -10.72 -9.02
CA GLU A 243 2.15 -9.49 -9.75
C GLU A 243 3.39 -8.75 -9.21
N VAL A 244 4.06 -9.25 -8.18
CA VAL A 244 5.24 -8.58 -7.59
C VAL A 244 6.39 -8.48 -8.60
N PHE A 245 6.78 -9.58 -9.24
CA PHE A 245 7.81 -9.56 -10.28
C PHE A 245 7.36 -8.80 -11.54
N PRO A 246 6.13 -9.00 -12.07
CA PRO A 246 5.62 -8.16 -13.15
C PRO A 246 5.71 -6.67 -12.87
N LEU A 247 5.34 -6.22 -11.66
CA LEU A 247 5.44 -4.82 -11.24
C LEU A 247 6.90 -4.35 -11.17
N GLU A 248 7.78 -5.14 -10.56
CA GLU A 248 9.20 -4.75 -10.46
C GLU A 248 9.84 -4.67 -11.86
N ALA A 249 9.48 -5.55 -12.78
CA ALA A 249 9.90 -5.47 -14.17
C ALA A 249 9.40 -4.18 -14.87
N LEU A 250 8.16 -3.72 -14.57
CA LEU A 250 7.68 -2.42 -15.03
C LEU A 250 8.53 -1.27 -14.46
N ARG A 251 8.81 -1.29 -13.16
CA ARG A 251 9.61 -0.26 -12.47
C ARG A 251 11.03 -0.16 -13.04
N CYS A 252 11.62 -1.28 -13.38
CA CYS A 252 12.97 -1.36 -13.96
C CYS A 252 12.99 -1.01 -15.47
N GLY A 253 11.85 -0.89 -16.14
CA GLY A 253 11.77 -0.68 -17.58
C GLY A 253 12.08 -1.93 -18.40
N LEU A 254 11.86 -3.14 -17.83
CA LEU A 254 12.14 -4.43 -18.49
C LEU A 254 10.96 -4.99 -19.29
N ARG A 255 9.76 -4.46 -19.06
CA ARG A 255 8.58 -4.82 -19.84
C ARG A 255 8.41 -3.86 -21.02
N SER A 256 7.86 -4.35 -22.13
CA SER A 256 7.66 -3.57 -23.37
C SER A 256 6.96 -2.24 -23.12
N ASP A 257 5.97 -2.22 -22.22
CA ASP A 257 5.19 -1.01 -21.87
C ASP A 257 6.10 0.12 -21.36
N THR A 258 6.97 -0.16 -20.41
CA THR A 258 7.85 0.85 -19.78
C THR A 258 9.22 0.95 -20.46
N PHE A 259 9.67 -0.07 -21.17
CA PHE A 259 10.87 -0.01 -22.00
C PHE A 259 10.68 0.97 -23.15
N ALA A 260 9.52 0.95 -23.83
CA ALA A 260 9.19 1.91 -24.87
C ALA A 260 9.20 3.36 -24.35
N MET A 261 8.68 3.61 -23.13
CA MET A 261 8.76 4.93 -22.49
C MET A 261 10.20 5.39 -22.27
N ALA A 262 11.09 4.49 -21.86
CA ALA A 262 12.48 4.81 -21.60
C ALA A 262 13.25 5.16 -22.90
N LEU A 263 12.90 4.53 -24.01
CA LEU A 263 13.50 4.83 -25.33
C LEU A 263 13.09 6.22 -25.84
N GLN A 264 11.90 6.70 -25.49
CA GLN A 264 11.40 8.02 -25.91
C GLN A 264 11.99 9.18 -25.07
N ARG A 265 12.58 8.89 -23.90
CA ARG A 265 13.19 9.88 -23.00
C ARG A 265 14.67 10.16 -23.31
N LYS A 266 15.26 9.42 -24.24
CA LYS A 266 16.62 9.65 -24.77
C LYS A 266 16.59 10.58 -25.96
#